data_0070113ea2d98beed8823cfb0a7a6bad
#
_entry.id   0070113ea2d98beed8823cfb0a7a6bad
#
_cell.length_a   1.000
_cell.length_b   1.000
_cell.length_c   1.000
_cell.angle_alpha   90.00
_cell.angle_beta   90.00
_cell.angle_gamma   90.00
#
_symmetry.space_group_name_H-M   'P 1'
#
loop_
_entity.id
_entity.type
_entity.pdbx_description
1 polymer ?
#
loop_
_entity_poly.entity_id
_entity_poly.type
_entity_poly.pdbx_seq_one_letter_code
_entity_poly.pdbx_strand_id
1 'polypeptide(L)'
;MEKNKISIVVPCFNEKEALPLFYNKITQVFDQMSQESETAGLYYELIIVDDGSMDGTLDVAKELAANDSGVKYISFSRNFGKEAAMYAGLQHAVGEYVAIMDADLQDPPEMLPKMYQVLNKEGYDAVGTRRVTRKGEP
;
A
#
# COMPACT_ATOMS: atom_id res chain seq x y z
N MET A 1 -12.96 8.56 9.09
CA MET A 1 -11.95 8.63 8.02
C MET A 1 -11.11 9.88 8.18
N GLU A 2 -9.81 9.73 8.07
CA GLU A 2 -8.91 10.89 8.14
C GLU A 2 -8.75 11.47 6.74
N LYS A 3 -9.13 12.72 6.62
CA LYS A 3 -9.13 13.45 5.36
C LYS A 3 -7.70 13.62 4.82
N ASN A 4 -7.55 13.51 3.52
CA ASN A 4 -6.27 13.62 2.80
C ASN A 4 -5.31 12.47 3.07
N LYS A 5 -5.70 11.49 3.87
CA LYS A 5 -4.87 10.32 4.11
C LYS A 5 -5.25 9.20 3.14
N ILE A 6 -4.24 8.61 2.54
CA ILE A 6 -4.40 7.41 1.71
C ILE A 6 -3.83 6.23 2.47
N SER A 7 -4.68 5.26 2.79
CA SER A 7 -4.24 4.02 3.44
C SER A 7 -3.81 3.04 2.36
N ILE A 8 -2.59 2.54 2.47
CA ILE A 8 -2.04 1.57 1.52
C ILE A 8 -1.83 0.27 2.27
N VAL A 9 -2.64 -0.73 1.94
CA VAL A 9 -2.59 -2.05 2.57
C VAL A 9 -1.69 -2.94 1.73
N VAL A 10 -0.65 -3.48 2.36
CA VAL A 10 0.36 -4.29 1.68
C VAL A 10 0.45 -5.65 2.36
N PRO A 11 -0.27 -6.65 1.84
CA PRO A 11 -0.12 -8.00 2.36
C PRO A 11 1.24 -8.55 1.92
N CYS A 12 1.97 -9.14 2.85
CA CYS A 12 3.32 -9.65 2.62
C CYS A 12 3.44 -11.09 3.10
N PHE A 13 4.06 -11.91 2.27
CA PHE A 13 4.48 -13.24 2.68
C PHE A 13 5.84 -13.52 2.05
N ASN A 14 6.89 -13.58 2.87
CA ASN A 14 8.28 -13.78 2.41
C ASN A 14 8.69 -12.73 1.37
N GLU A 15 8.53 -11.46 1.75
CA GLU A 15 8.83 -10.31 0.89
C GLU A 15 9.97 -9.46 1.47
N LYS A 16 10.92 -10.09 2.14
CA LYS A 16 12.01 -9.39 2.82
C LYS A 16 12.78 -8.44 1.89
N GLU A 17 13.04 -8.90 0.67
CA GLU A 17 13.84 -8.11 -0.28
C GLU A 17 13.00 -7.09 -1.04
N ALA A 18 11.74 -7.42 -1.33
CA ALA A 18 10.86 -6.54 -2.09
C ALA A 18 10.34 -5.37 -1.24
N LEU A 19 10.09 -5.61 0.05
CA LEU A 19 9.44 -4.63 0.90
C LEU A 19 10.20 -3.30 1.02
N PRO A 20 11.53 -3.29 1.22
CA PRO A 20 12.26 -2.02 1.26
C PRO A 20 12.18 -1.25 -0.05
N LEU A 21 12.21 -1.94 -1.18
CA LEU A 21 12.12 -1.31 -2.49
C LEU A 21 10.73 -0.71 -2.71
N PHE A 22 9.70 -1.42 -2.28
CA PHE A 22 8.33 -0.93 -2.33
C PHE A 22 8.18 0.34 -1.48
N TYR A 23 8.70 0.31 -0.26
CA TYR A 23 8.64 1.46 0.63
C TYR A 23 9.33 2.68 0.01
N ASN A 24 10.51 2.49 -0.55
CA ASN A 24 11.23 3.58 -1.19
C ASN A 24 10.44 4.17 -2.35
N LYS A 25 9.77 3.33 -3.13
CA LYS A 25 8.95 3.80 -4.24
C LYS A 25 7.74 4.59 -3.73
N ILE A 26 7.10 4.14 -2.67
CA ILE A 26 5.97 4.86 -2.07
C ILE A 26 6.41 6.25 -1.61
N THR A 27 7.54 6.35 -0.92
CA THR A 27 8.03 7.65 -0.46
C THR A 27 8.34 8.58 -1.62
N GLN A 28 8.94 8.06 -2.70
CA GLN A 28 9.21 8.85 -3.91
C GLN A 28 7.93 9.36 -4.55
N VAL A 29 6.93 8.51 -4.67
CA VAL A 29 5.66 8.90 -5.29
C VAL A 29 4.98 9.99 -4.48
N PHE A 30 4.92 9.87 -3.16
CA PHE A 30 4.29 10.89 -2.33
C PHE A 30 5.11 12.18 -2.30
N ASP A 31 6.42 12.09 -2.42
CA ASP A 31 7.28 13.25 -2.54
C ASP A 31 6.96 14.03 -3.83
N GLN A 32 6.81 13.32 -4.94
CA GLN A 32 6.40 13.94 -6.20
C GLN A 32 4.99 14.51 -6.11
N MET A 33 4.07 13.80 -5.47
CA MET A 33 2.70 14.28 -5.30
C MET A 33 2.64 15.56 -4.48
N SER A 34 3.57 15.76 -3.55
CA SER A 34 3.62 16.96 -2.72
C SER A 34 3.97 18.22 -3.53
N GLN A 35 4.50 18.04 -4.73
CA GLN A 35 4.89 19.15 -5.61
C GLN A 35 3.80 19.51 -6.61
N GLU A 36 2.72 18.74 -6.67
CA GLU A 36 1.61 19.00 -7.56
C GLU A 36 0.45 19.60 -6.76
N SER A 37 -0.18 20.66 -7.27
CA SER A 37 -1.21 21.39 -6.52
C SER A 37 -2.40 20.51 -6.13
N GLU A 38 -2.78 19.55 -6.96
CA GLU A 38 -3.95 18.72 -6.71
C GLU A 38 -3.71 17.66 -5.64
N THR A 39 -2.45 17.26 -5.42
CA THR A 39 -2.11 16.17 -4.52
C THR A 39 -1.20 16.59 -3.36
N ALA A 40 -0.88 17.87 -3.28
CA ALA A 40 0.13 18.37 -2.33
C ALA A 40 -0.22 18.11 -0.87
N GLY A 41 -1.52 18.07 -0.55
CA GLY A 41 -1.95 17.82 0.83
C GLY A 41 -2.12 16.36 1.20
N LEU A 42 -1.90 15.45 0.27
CA LEU A 42 -2.10 14.03 0.52
C LEU A 42 -0.92 13.42 1.27
N TYR A 43 -1.22 12.51 2.17
CA TYR A 43 -0.19 11.78 2.92
C TYR A 43 -0.64 10.34 3.09
N TYR A 44 0.30 9.46 3.41
CA TYR A 44 0.01 8.03 3.46
C TYR A 44 -0.01 7.48 4.87
N GLU A 45 -0.72 6.38 4.98
CA GLU A 45 -0.62 5.41 6.06
C GLU A 45 -0.31 4.08 5.37
N LEU A 46 0.88 3.54 5.61
CA LEU A 46 1.27 2.27 5.01
C LEU A 46 1.04 1.17 6.04
N ILE A 47 0.15 0.23 5.72
CA ILE A 47 -0.20 -0.86 6.62
C ILE A 47 0.37 -2.15 6.04
N ILE A 48 1.46 -2.60 6.60
CA ILE A 48 2.12 -3.84 6.19
C ILE A 48 1.52 -4.97 6.99
N VAL A 49 0.93 -5.96 6.32
CA VAL A 49 0.39 -7.13 6.99
C VAL A 49 1.29 -8.31 6.70
N ASP A 50 2.03 -8.75 7.71
CA ASP A 50 2.90 -9.90 7.58
C ASP A 50 2.11 -11.17 7.81
N ASP A 51 1.92 -11.95 6.77
CA ASP A 51 1.10 -13.16 6.76
C ASP A 51 1.93 -14.39 7.13
N GLY A 52 2.61 -14.30 8.27
CA GLY A 52 3.38 -15.43 8.79
C GLY A 52 4.68 -15.71 8.06
N SER A 53 5.39 -14.68 7.61
CA SER A 53 6.66 -14.85 6.90
C SER A 53 7.72 -15.51 7.76
N MET A 54 8.62 -16.23 7.11
CA MET A 54 9.73 -16.94 7.76
C MET A 54 11.11 -16.43 7.34
N ASP A 55 11.17 -15.40 6.52
CA ASP A 55 12.42 -14.92 5.91
C ASP A 55 12.95 -13.60 6.52
N GLY A 56 12.32 -13.09 7.57
CA GLY A 56 12.72 -11.81 8.14
C GLY A 56 11.90 -10.63 7.65
N THR A 57 10.85 -10.85 6.88
CA THR A 57 9.95 -9.77 6.44
C THR A 57 9.43 -8.95 7.61
N LEU A 58 9.07 -9.62 8.72
CA LEU A 58 8.53 -8.93 9.88
C LEU A 58 9.55 -7.95 10.48
N ASP A 59 10.82 -8.34 10.51
CA ASP A 59 11.87 -7.46 11.03
C ASP A 59 12.02 -6.21 10.17
N VAL A 60 11.91 -6.36 8.85
CA VAL A 60 11.93 -5.22 7.93
C VAL A 60 10.74 -4.30 8.21
N ALA A 61 9.55 -4.87 8.37
CA ALA A 61 8.34 -4.08 8.65
C ALA A 61 8.48 -3.30 9.96
N LYS A 62 9.01 -3.95 11.00
CA LYS A 62 9.24 -3.30 12.30
C LYS A 62 10.23 -2.15 12.18
N GLU A 63 11.30 -2.34 11.43
CA GLU A 63 12.30 -1.29 11.23
C GLU A 63 11.72 -0.10 10.49
N LEU A 64 10.95 -0.34 9.43
CA LEU A 64 10.30 0.74 8.70
C LEU A 64 9.34 1.51 9.61
N ALA A 65 8.55 0.81 10.41
CA ALA A 65 7.62 1.46 11.34
C ALA A 65 8.34 2.26 12.43
N ALA A 66 9.51 1.80 12.86
CA ALA A 66 10.28 2.51 13.87
C ALA A 66 10.85 3.84 13.34
N ASN A 67 11.10 3.92 12.03
CA ASN A 67 11.72 5.09 11.42
C ASN A 67 10.74 6.00 10.68
N ASP A 68 9.49 5.57 10.50
CA ASP A 68 8.48 6.36 9.79
C ASP A 68 7.14 6.17 10.49
N SER A 69 6.62 7.24 11.07
CA SER A 69 5.34 7.20 11.79
C SER A 69 4.15 6.91 10.90
N GLY A 70 4.29 7.06 9.60
CA GLY A 70 3.26 6.69 8.63
C GLY A 70 3.19 5.21 8.32
N VAL A 71 4.14 4.42 8.84
CA VAL A 71 4.17 2.98 8.62
C VAL A 71 3.66 2.25 9.84
N LYS A 72 2.76 1.31 9.62
CA LYS A 72 2.22 0.42 10.65
C LYS A 72 2.35 -1.01 10.17
N TYR A 73 2.37 -1.96 11.10
CA TYR A 73 2.42 -3.36 10.71
C TYR A 73 1.47 -4.18 11.56
N ILE A 74 0.99 -5.27 10.96
CA ILE A 74 0.20 -6.30 11.61
C ILE A 74 0.92 -7.61 11.36
N SER A 75 1.10 -8.41 12.41
CA SER A 75 1.81 -9.69 12.31
C SER A 75 0.87 -10.84 12.62
N PHE A 76 0.75 -11.77 11.68
CA PHE A 76 0.03 -13.02 11.92
C PHE A 76 0.99 -14.06 12.47
N SER A 77 0.50 -14.88 13.39
CA SER A 77 1.29 -15.94 13.99
C SER A 77 1.66 -17.05 13.01
N ARG A 78 0.93 -17.16 11.92
CA ARG A 78 1.19 -18.12 10.85
C ARG A 78 0.55 -17.61 9.56
N ASN A 79 0.78 -18.30 8.46
CA ASN A 79 0.15 -17.96 7.19
C ASN A 79 -1.34 -18.29 7.22
N PHE A 80 -2.18 -17.28 7.08
CA PHE A 80 -3.63 -17.43 6.98
C PHE A 80 -4.16 -17.15 5.59
N GLY A 81 -3.31 -16.68 4.67
CA GLY A 81 -3.69 -16.40 3.31
C GLY A 81 -3.80 -14.90 3.01
N LYS A 82 -3.67 -14.58 1.73
CA LYS A 82 -3.67 -13.20 1.26
C LYS A 82 -4.98 -12.48 1.57
N GLU A 83 -6.12 -13.17 1.44
CA GLU A 83 -7.41 -12.55 1.71
C GLU A 83 -7.55 -12.14 3.18
N ALA A 84 -7.09 -12.99 4.10
CA ALA A 84 -7.10 -12.67 5.52
C ALA A 84 -6.22 -11.46 5.81
N ALA A 85 -5.05 -11.39 5.16
CA ALA A 85 -4.13 -10.25 5.30
C ALA A 85 -4.76 -8.96 4.78
N MET A 86 -5.39 -9.01 3.62
CA MET A 86 -6.08 -7.87 3.05
C MET A 86 -7.19 -7.38 3.98
N TYR A 87 -7.98 -8.30 4.50
CA TYR A 87 -9.08 -7.96 5.40
C TYR A 87 -8.58 -7.28 6.67
N ALA A 88 -7.52 -7.83 7.28
CA ALA A 88 -6.95 -7.24 8.48
C ALA A 88 -6.44 -5.82 8.23
N GLY A 89 -5.78 -5.62 7.09
CA GLY A 89 -5.31 -4.28 6.71
C GLY A 89 -6.46 -3.31 6.51
N LEU A 90 -7.50 -3.75 5.83
CA LEU A 90 -8.68 -2.92 5.59
C LEU A 90 -9.37 -2.52 6.89
N GLN A 91 -9.43 -3.42 7.86
CA GLN A 91 -10.03 -3.11 9.16
C GLN A 91 -9.27 -2.03 9.93
N HIS A 92 -7.98 -1.91 9.70
CA HIS A 92 -7.14 -0.92 10.38
C HIS A 92 -6.94 0.36 9.58
N ALA A 93 -7.41 0.40 8.34
CA ALA A 93 -7.25 1.57 7.49
C ALA A 93 -8.18 2.70 7.96
N VAL A 94 -7.62 3.88 8.16
CA VAL A 94 -8.36 5.05 8.61
C VAL A 94 -8.35 6.18 7.58
N GLY A 95 -7.70 6.00 6.45
CA GLY A 95 -7.62 7.01 5.42
C GLY A 95 -8.92 7.22 4.67
N GLU A 96 -9.03 8.37 4.04
CA GLU A 96 -10.15 8.73 3.19
C GLU A 96 -10.22 7.82 1.95
N TYR A 97 -9.06 7.43 1.46
CA TYR A 97 -8.92 6.51 0.33
C TYR A 97 -8.08 5.32 0.76
N VAL A 98 -8.39 4.15 0.21
CA VAL A 98 -7.67 2.93 0.54
C VAL A 98 -7.23 2.25 -0.76
N ALA A 99 -5.96 1.88 -0.83
CA ALA A 99 -5.41 1.09 -1.93
C ALA A 99 -4.81 -0.19 -1.37
N ILE A 100 -4.96 -1.28 -2.09
CA ILE A 100 -4.30 -2.55 -1.76
C ILE A 100 -3.24 -2.78 -2.83
N MET A 101 -2.00 -2.97 -2.42
CA MET A 101 -0.88 -3.12 -3.34
C MET A 101 0.02 -4.25 -2.90
N ASP A 102 0.60 -4.96 -3.86
CA ASP A 102 1.57 -6.01 -3.57
C ASP A 102 2.97 -5.41 -3.45
N ALA A 103 3.77 -5.97 -2.54
CA ALA A 103 5.11 -5.46 -2.28
C ALA A 103 6.08 -5.67 -3.45
N ASP A 104 5.76 -6.58 -4.36
CA ASP A 104 6.63 -6.92 -5.49
C ASP A 104 6.55 -5.93 -6.67
N LEU A 105 5.86 -4.82 -6.49
CA LEU A 105 5.72 -3.76 -7.48
C LEU A 105 4.98 -4.17 -8.76
N GLN A 106 4.17 -5.23 -8.71
CA GLN A 106 3.31 -5.58 -9.83
C GLN A 106 2.30 -4.47 -10.13
N ASP A 107 1.82 -3.81 -9.09
CA ASP A 107 1.00 -2.61 -9.23
C ASP A 107 1.90 -1.42 -8.90
N PRO A 108 2.36 -0.68 -9.91
CA PRO A 108 3.34 0.38 -9.64
C PRO A 108 2.73 1.50 -8.80
N PRO A 109 3.40 1.90 -7.71
CA PRO A 109 2.90 3.01 -6.89
C PRO A 109 2.73 4.32 -7.66
N GLU A 110 3.39 4.49 -8.79
CA GLU A 110 3.23 5.65 -9.66
C GLU A 110 1.79 5.82 -10.15
N MET A 111 0.98 4.78 -10.08
CA MET A 111 -0.42 4.86 -10.46
C MET A 111 -1.30 5.57 -9.43
N LEU A 112 -0.81 5.72 -8.19
CA LEU A 112 -1.59 6.33 -7.12
C LEU A 112 -2.11 7.73 -7.44
N PRO A 113 -1.31 8.65 -8.00
CA PRO A 113 -1.84 9.97 -8.33
C PRO A 113 -3.01 9.92 -9.31
N LYS A 114 -2.91 9.06 -10.32
CA LYS A 114 -3.97 8.92 -11.31
C LYS A 114 -5.22 8.28 -10.72
N MET A 115 -5.05 7.26 -9.88
CA MET A 115 -6.17 6.63 -9.20
C MET A 115 -6.90 7.62 -8.31
N TYR A 116 -6.15 8.44 -7.58
CA TYR A 116 -6.71 9.49 -6.76
C TYR A 116 -7.53 10.48 -7.60
N GLN A 117 -6.99 10.91 -8.74
CA GLN A 117 -7.68 11.85 -9.62
C GLN A 117 -9.00 11.28 -10.12
N VAL A 118 -9.03 10.01 -10.49
CA VAL A 118 -10.25 9.35 -10.96
C VAL A 118 -11.31 9.35 -9.86
N LEU A 119 -10.93 8.97 -8.64
CA LEU A 119 -11.86 8.93 -7.52
C LEU A 119 -12.36 10.32 -7.15
N ASN A 120 -11.46 11.30 -7.14
CA ASN A 120 -11.78 12.63 -6.63
C ASN A 120 -12.49 13.51 -7.67
N LYS A 121 -12.04 13.49 -8.92
CA LYS A 121 -12.57 14.37 -9.97
C LYS A 121 -13.78 13.79 -10.69
N GLU A 122 -13.78 12.49 -10.92
CA GLU A 122 -14.82 11.85 -11.72
C GLU A 122 -15.90 11.23 -10.86
N GLY A 123 -15.79 11.31 -9.54
CA GLY A 123 -16.83 10.90 -8.62
C GLY A 123 -17.02 9.40 -8.48
N TYR A 124 -16.04 8.61 -8.85
CA TYR A 124 -16.11 7.16 -8.65
C TYR A 124 -15.84 6.80 -7.21
N ASP A 125 -16.55 5.78 -6.70
CA ASP A 125 -16.31 5.27 -5.35
C ASP A 125 -15.11 4.34 -5.27
N ALA A 126 -14.74 3.71 -6.38
CA ALA A 126 -13.63 2.79 -6.45
C ALA A 126 -13.02 2.79 -7.84
N VAL A 127 -11.72 2.54 -7.91
CA VAL A 127 -11.00 2.39 -9.16
C VAL A 127 -10.04 1.22 -9.07
N GLY A 128 -9.97 0.44 -10.13
CA GLY A 128 -9.03 -0.66 -10.25
C GLY A 128 -8.18 -0.49 -11.48
N THR A 129 -7.01 -1.10 -11.48
CA THR A 129 -6.15 -1.13 -12.66
C THR A 129 -6.29 -2.47 -13.36
N ARG A 130 -6.12 -2.44 -14.68
CA ARG A 130 -6.28 -3.63 -15.50
C ARG A 130 -4.98 -3.94 -16.24
N ARG A 131 -4.53 -5.17 -16.13
CA ARG A 131 -3.30 -5.62 -16.79
C ARG A 131 -3.64 -6.28 -18.12
N VAL A 132 -4.01 -5.47 -19.09
CA VAL A 132 -4.49 -6.01 -20.39
C VAL A 132 -3.40 -6.68 -21.21
N THR A 133 -2.16 -6.34 -20.96
CA THR A 133 -1.03 -6.90 -21.70
C THR A 133 -0.44 -8.15 -21.06
N ARG A 134 -0.91 -8.53 -19.90
CA ARG A 134 -0.37 -9.62 -19.16
C ARG A 134 -0.98 -10.94 -19.63
N LYS A 135 -0.12 -11.79 -20.15
CA LYS A 135 -0.53 -13.05 -20.74
C LYS A 135 -0.99 -14.02 -19.65
N GLY A 136 -2.11 -14.69 -19.89
CA GLY A 136 -2.63 -15.68 -18.95
C GLY A 136 -3.52 -15.12 -17.86
N GLU A 137 -3.76 -13.84 -17.84
CA GLU A 137 -4.71 -13.26 -16.89
C GLU A 137 -6.12 -13.28 -17.45
N PRO A 138 -7.10 -13.66 -16.62
CA PRO A 138 -8.49 -13.62 -17.03
C PRO A 138 -9.02 -12.20 -17.23
#